data_3a1afe2fd7b576ee9ea1cfdf6cb8d9ef
#
_entry.id   3a1afe2fd7b576ee9ea1cfdf6cb8d9ef
#
_cell.length_a   1.000
_cell.length_b   1.000
_cell.length_c   1.000
_cell.angle_alpha   90.00
_cell.angle_beta   90.00
_cell.angle_gamma   90.00
#
_symmetry.space_group_name_H-M   'P 1'
#
loop_
_entity.id
_entity.type
_entity.pdbx_description
1 polymer ?
#
loop_
_entity_poly.entity_id
_entity_poly.type
_entity_poly.pdbx_seq_one_letter_code
_entity_poly.pdbx_strand_id
1 'polypeptide(L)'
;MTMAATSHDKPVETAAPSTPRQPNRTALLLAPGVLWMLLFLVAPILMMVYVSFWTQTTFKIEPTLTLSSWITFFSSDTYLGALWTTIRIWLIVLVSTLLVGYPAALFVGLFVKNKTLSTALLVLCVIPFWTSFLIRVLAWRPMLGKEGAINMILMKIGLITQPIEVLLFSELSVIIGMTQIYCVFMVGPIAFMLGRIDGSVIEAAQDLGAGFWRIFRTIILPLSMPGVVVGAIFVSVMVLGEFATSAALSGRKVNLLGNIIVTQVGSLKWAFAAVAGVVLTILMGAVVAAMLRVVDLRKEL
;
A
#
# COMPACT_ATOMS: atom_id res chain seq x y z
N MET A 1 84.01 -37.75 7.05
CA MET A 1 83.10 -38.12 8.12
C MET A 1 82.81 -36.88 8.94
N THR A 2 81.76 -36.19 8.67
CA THR A 2 81.27 -35.10 9.52
C THR A 2 79.83 -34.81 9.14
N MET A 3 78.91 -35.17 10.05
CA MET A 3 77.44 -34.98 9.93
C MET A 3 77.11 -33.49 10.06
N ALA A 4 76.37 -33.00 9.12
CA ALA A 4 75.74 -31.72 9.21
C ALA A 4 74.29 -31.89 9.74
N ALA A 5 74.02 -31.30 10.90
CA ALA A 5 72.72 -31.24 11.52
C ALA A 5 71.81 -30.21 10.82
N THR A 6 70.70 -30.64 10.26
CA THR A 6 69.64 -29.78 9.74
C THR A 6 68.80 -29.26 10.89
N SER A 7 68.88 -27.96 11.18
CA SER A 7 67.93 -27.28 12.08
C SER A 7 66.58 -27.10 11.41
N HIS A 8 65.53 -27.69 11.96
CA HIS A 8 64.15 -27.46 11.63
C HIS A 8 63.76 -26.08 12.18
N ASP A 9 63.70 -25.09 11.28
CA ASP A 9 63.14 -23.80 11.59
C ASP A 9 61.61 -23.91 11.54
N LYS A 10 60.95 -23.76 12.69
CA LYS A 10 59.49 -23.71 12.78
C LYS A 10 59.05 -22.35 12.32
N PRO A 11 58.01 -22.25 11.44
CA PRO A 11 57.47 -20.95 11.06
C PRO A 11 56.87 -20.24 12.30
N VAL A 12 57.35 -19.05 12.57
CA VAL A 12 56.78 -18.14 13.57
C VAL A 12 55.39 -17.73 13.10
N GLU A 13 54.37 -18.26 13.77
CA GLU A 13 52.98 -17.89 13.60
C GLU A 13 52.82 -16.43 14.05
N THR A 14 52.90 -15.49 13.11
CA THR A 14 52.61 -14.07 13.36
C THR A 14 51.12 -13.93 13.65
N ALA A 15 50.79 -13.78 14.95
CA ALA A 15 49.47 -13.44 15.40
C ALA A 15 49.00 -12.18 14.68
N ALA A 16 47.92 -12.31 13.91
CA ALA A 16 47.28 -11.17 13.25
C ALA A 16 46.94 -10.10 14.30
N PRO A 17 47.24 -8.82 14.05
CA PRO A 17 46.93 -7.77 14.98
C PRO A 17 45.42 -7.72 15.19
N SER A 18 44.98 -7.90 16.45
CA SER A 18 43.61 -7.71 16.86
C SER A 18 43.24 -6.26 16.58
N THR A 19 42.46 -6.03 15.52
CA THR A 19 41.89 -4.69 15.23
C THR A 19 41.10 -4.24 16.46
N PRO A 20 41.41 -3.09 17.07
CA PRO A 20 40.66 -2.60 18.20
C PRO A 20 39.22 -2.38 17.72
N ARG A 21 38.23 -3.01 18.40
CA ARG A 21 36.81 -2.73 18.19
C ARG A 21 36.62 -1.23 18.38
N GLN A 22 36.48 -0.50 17.28
CA GLN A 22 36.13 0.92 17.35
C GLN A 22 34.78 1.02 18.10
N PRO A 23 34.69 1.85 19.14
CA PRO A 23 33.43 2.07 19.84
C PRO A 23 32.40 2.49 18.81
N ASN A 24 31.18 1.96 18.94
CA ASN A 24 30.06 2.06 17.99
C ASN A 24 29.70 3.53 17.66
N ARG A 25 30.59 4.28 17.01
CA ARG A 25 30.32 5.65 16.52
C ARG A 25 29.11 5.66 15.56
N THR A 26 28.95 4.58 14.79
CA THR A 26 27.77 4.36 13.93
C THR A 26 26.48 4.28 14.76
N ALA A 27 26.47 3.58 15.89
CA ALA A 27 25.32 3.50 16.77
C ALA A 27 24.97 4.88 17.38
N LEU A 28 25.97 5.67 17.76
CA LEU A 28 25.78 7.01 18.32
C LEU A 28 25.21 7.96 17.24
N LEU A 29 25.67 7.86 16.00
CA LEU A 29 25.16 8.67 14.87
C LEU A 29 23.74 8.26 14.47
N LEU A 30 23.38 6.99 14.57
CA LEU A 30 22.04 6.49 14.29
C LEU A 30 21.05 6.74 15.45
N ALA A 31 21.55 6.91 16.68
CA ALA A 31 20.71 7.02 17.89
C ALA A 31 19.63 8.11 17.81
N PRO A 32 19.88 9.35 17.30
CA PRO A 32 18.85 10.37 17.20
C PRO A 32 17.72 9.97 16.26
N GLY A 33 18.04 9.37 15.10
CA GLY A 33 17.03 8.91 14.13
C GLY A 33 16.21 7.74 14.66
N VAL A 34 16.86 6.76 15.30
CA VAL A 34 16.19 5.62 15.92
C VAL A 34 15.30 6.07 17.09
N LEU A 35 15.81 6.96 17.93
CA LEU A 35 15.03 7.51 19.06
C LEU A 35 13.78 8.26 18.56
N TRP A 36 13.93 9.05 17.49
CA TRP A 36 12.81 9.74 16.85
C TRP A 36 11.76 8.75 16.33
N MET A 37 12.19 7.71 15.59
CA MET A 37 11.29 6.65 15.14
C MET A 37 10.58 5.93 16.28
N LEU A 38 11.31 5.57 17.34
CA LEU A 38 10.71 4.91 18.50
C LEU A 38 9.67 5.81 19.18
N LEU A 39 9.98 7.09 19.36
CA LEU A 39 9.10 8.02 20.06
C LEU A 39 7.84 8.36 19.24
N PHE A 40 7.97 8.62 17.95
CA PHE A 40 6.86 9.13 17.13
C PHE A 40 6.13 8.06 16.32
N LEU A 41 6.73 6.89 16.10
CA LEU A 41 6.08 5.78 15.40
C LEU A 41 5.66 4.67 16.36
N VAL A 42 6.59 4.16 17.17
CA VAL A 42 6.33 2.97 18.00
C VAL A 42 5.52 3.32 19.25
N ALA A 43 5.84 4.42 19.92
CA ALA A 43 5.14 4.79 21.16
C ALA A 43 3.63 5.05 20.96
N PRO A 44 3.16 5.77 19.92
CA PRO A 44 1.71 5.92 19.68
C PRO A 44 1.02 4.57 19.37
N ILE A 45 1.67 3.67 18.65
CA ILE A 45 1.12 2.34 18.36
C ILE A 45 1.00 1.53 19.65
N LEU A 46 2.05 1.52 20.48
CA LEU A 46 2.02 0.85 21.79
C LEU A 46 0.96 1.46 22.70
N MET A 47 0.81 2.80 22.70
CA MET A 47 -0.23 3.47 23.46
C MET A 47 -1.63 3.08 22.97
N MET A 48 -1.85 2.99 21.66
CA MET A 48 -3.11 2.50 21.10
C MET A 48 -3.40 1.06 21.53
N VAL A 49 -2.39 0.17 21.49
CA VAL A 49 -2.51 -1.21 21.98
C VAL A 49 -2.84 -1.20 23.48
N TYR A 50 -2.17 -0.40 24.29
CA TYR A 50 -2.42 -0.30 25.72
C TYR A 50 -3.84 0.21 26.04
N VAL A 51 -4.29 1.26 25.37
CA VAL A 51 -5.65 1.83 25.52
C VAL A 51 -6.73 0.84 25.09
N SER A 52 -6.45 -0.06 24.14
CA SER A 52 -7.41 -1.07 23.68
C SER A 52 -7.86 -2.05 24.79
N PHE A 53 -7.06 -2.17 25.86
CA PHE A 53 -7.40 -3.00 27.02
C PHE A 53 -8.05 -2.22 28.18
N TRP A 54 -8.31 -0.92 28.01
CA TRP A 54 -8.94 -0.12 29.07
C TRP A 54 -10.44 -0.35 29.13
N THR A 55 -10.99 -0.21 30.34
CA THR A 55 -12.43 -0.29 30.54
C THR A 55 -13.09 0.99 30.04
N GLN A 56 -14.01 0.85 29.10
CA GLN A 56 -14.81 1.94 28.56
C GLN A 56 -16.22 1.83 29.11
N THR A 57 -16.62 2.78 29.96
CA THR A 57 -18.03 3.02 30.31
C THR A 57 -18.60 4.10 29.37
N THR A 58 -19.90 4.38 29.47
CA THR A 58 -20.57 5.32 28.57
C THR A 58 -19.93 6.71 28.55
N PHE A 59 -19.34 7.15 29.67
CA PHE A 59 -18.77 8.50 29.80
C PHE A 59 -17.38 8.56 30.45
N LYS A 60 -16.81 7.43 30.86
CA LYS A 60 -15.52 7.38 31.54
C LYS A 60 -14.63 6.31 30.94
N ILE A 61 -13.35 6.61 30.87
CA ILE A 61 -12.30 5.65 30.59
C ILE A 61 -11.55 5.43 31.88
N GLU A 62 -11.48 4.17 32.31
CA GLU A 62 -10.72 3.79 33.49
C GLU A 62 -9.54 2.93 33.03
N PRO A 63 -8.32 3.20 33.52
CA PRO A 63 -7.12 2.45 33.14
C PRO A 63 -7.07 1.08 33.83
N THR A 64 -8.20 0.39 33.87
CA THR A 64 -8.34 -0.99 34.35
C THR A 64 -8.26 -1.93 33.16
N LEU A 65 -7.32 -2.86 33.20
CA LEU A 65 -7.09 -3.81 32.09
C LEU A 65 -8.26 -4.78 31.98
N THR A 66 -8.94 -4.76 30.85
CA THR A 66 -10.09 -5.65 30.54
C THR A 66 -10.10 -6.05 29.06
N LEU A 67 -10.69 -7.17 28.76
CA LEU A 67 -10.97 -7.63 27.42
C LEU A 67 -12.37 -7.27 26.90
N SER A 68 -13.16 -6.51 27.68
CA SER A 68 -14.55 -6.22 27.36
C SER A 68 -14.73 -5.57 25.99
N SER A 69 -13.88 -4.59 25.64
CA SER A 69 -13.91 -3.91 24.33
C SER A 69 -13.56 -4.86 23.18
N TRP A 70 -12.65 -5.79 23.40
CA TRP A 70 -12.31 -6.84 22.43
C TRP A 70 -13.45 -7.84 22.24
N ILE A 71 -14.03 -8.32 23.32
CA ILE A 71 -15.20 -9.22 23.27
C ILE A 71 -16.34 -8.55 22.53
N THR A 72 -16.64 -7.29 22.85
CA THR A 72 -17.69 -6.51 22.18
C THR A 72 -17.39 -6.35 20.70
N PHE A 73 -16.14 -6.08 20.31
CA PHE A 73 -15.76 -5.95 18.90
C PHE A 73 -16.03 -7.24 18.12
N PHE A 74 -15.59 -8.40 18.63
CA PHE A 74 -15.76 -9.68 17.96
C PHE A 74 -17.15 -10.31 18.11
N SER A 75 -17.99 -9.79 19.00
CA SER A 75 -19.37 -10.26 19.17
C SER A 75 -20.39 -9.38 18.43
N SER A 76 -19.98 -8.26 17.86
CA SER A 76 -20.87 -7.31 17.19
C SER A 76 -20.85 -7.49 15.70
N ASP A 77 -22.02 -7.80 15.12
CA ASP A 77 -22.22 -7.89 13.67
C ASP A 77 -21.82 -6.59 12.95
N THR A 78 -22.00 -5.44 13.58
CA THR A 78 -21.63 -4.14 13.01
C THR A 78 -20.13 -4.02 12.79
N TYR A 79 -19.30 -4.42 13.76
CA TYR A 79 -17.85 -4.32 13.64
C TYR A 79 -17.29 -5.39 12.71
N LEU A 80 -17.79 -6.62 12.79
CA LEU A 80 -17.40 -7.69 11.88
C LEU A 80 -17.86 -7.41 10.45
N GLY A 81 -19.06 -6.87 10.27
CA GLY A 81 -19.58 -6.44 8.97
C GLY A 81 -18.73 -5.34 8.35
N ALA A 82 -18.26 -4.37 9.14
CA ALA A 82 -17.36 -3.31 8.66
C ALA A 82 -15.96 -3.85 8.33
N LEU A 83 -15.43 -4.77 9.13
CA LEU A 83 -14.16 -5.45 8.82
C LEU A 83 -14.25 -6.20 7.49
N TRP A 84 -15.32 -6.98 7.30
CA TRP A 84 -15.56 -7.71 6.05
C TRP A 84 -15.71 -6.76 4.85
N THR A 85 -16.47 -5.69 5.02
CA THR A 85 -16.64 -4.66 3.98
C THR A 85 -15.32 -4.00 3.63
N THR A 86 -14.46 -3.71 4.62
CA THR A 86 -13.12 -3.16 4.41
C THR A 86 -12.25 -4.12 3.58
N ILE A 87 -12.22 -5.40 3.94
CA ILE A 87 -11.46 -6.42 3.20
C ILE A 87 -11.98 -6.57 1.77
N ARG A 88 -13.29 -6.63 1.59
CA ARG A 88 -13.92 -6.78 0.27
C ARG A 88 -13.61 -5.58 -0.62
N ILE A 89 -13.81 -4.35 -0.14
CA ILE A 89 -13.53 -3.14 -0.90
C ILE A 89 -12.04 -3.01 -1.21
N TRP A 90 -11.18 -3.31 -0.23
CA TRP A 90 -9.74 -3.35 -0.47
C TRP A 90 -9.36 -4.27 -1.62
N LEU A 91 -9.86 -5.51 -1.64
CA LEU A 91 -9.58 -6.47 -2.71
C LEU A 91 -10.08 -5.98 -4.07
N ILE A 92 -11.31 -5.44 -4.12
CA ILE A 92 -11.89 -4.91 -5.36
C ILE A 92 -11.06 -3.73 -5.87
N VAL A 93 -10.71 -2.78 -5.01
CA VAL A 93 -9.90 -1.60 -5.40
C VAL A 93 -8.49 -2.02 -5.80
N LEU A 94 -7.86 -2.98 -5.10
CA LEU A 94 -6.56 -3.51 -5.47
C LEU A 94 -6.57 -4.13 -6.88
N VAL A 95 -7.56 -4.96 -7.17
CA VAL A 95 -7.72 -5.58 -8.50
C VAL A 95 -8.04 -4.52 -9.55
N SER A 96 -8.94 -3.57 -9.25
CA SER A 96 -9.30 -2.50 -10.17
C SER A 96 -8.12 -1.59 -10.51
N THR A 97 -7.32 -1.20 -9.49
CA THR A 97 -6.11 -0.40 -9.71
C THR A 97 -5.04 -1.15 -10.50
N LEU A 98 -4.94 -2.46 -10.33
CA LEU A 98 -4.04 -3.30 -11.13
C LEU A 98 -4.53 -3.40 -12.57
N LEU A 99 -5.81 -3.66 -12.80
CA LEU A 99 -6.40 -3.79 -14.14
C LEU A 99 -6.30 -2.49 -14.97
N VAL A 100 -6.44 -1.34 -14.33
CA VAL A 100 -6.32 -0.03 -14.99
C VAL A 100 -4.87 0.44 -15.02
N GLY A 101 -4.15 0.28 -13.93
CA GLY A 101 -2.80 0.78 -13.74
C GLY A 101 -1.74 0.01 -14.52
N TYR A 102 -1.86 -1.32 -14.63
CA TYR A 102 -0.89 -2.13 -15.35
C TYR A 102 -0.82 -1.80 -16.85
N PRO A 103 -1.94 -1.72 -17.60
CA PRO A 103 -1.90 -1.27 -18.99
C PRO A 103 -1.34 0.15 -19.17
N ALA A 104 -1.70 1.07 -18.26
CA ALA A 104 -1.18 2.43 -18.29
C ALA A 104 0.35 2.44 -18.02
N ALA A 105 0.82 1.68 -17.05
CA ALA A 105 2.24 1.52 -16.76
C ALA A 105 2.99 0.86 -17.91
N LEU A 106 2.40 -0.16 -18.56
CA LEU A 106 2.95 -0.83 -19.72
C LEU A 106 3.14 0.16 -20.88
N PHE A 107 2.12 0.99 -21.14
CA PHE A 107 2.20 2.03 -22.16
C PHE A 107 3.34 3.01 -21.88
N VAL A 108 3.38 3.58 -20.68
CA VAL A 108 4.38 4.59 -20.30
C VAL A 108 5.80 4.00 -20.20
N GLY A 109 5.94 2.77 -19.67
CA GLY A 109 7.23 2.15 -19.39
C GLY A 109 7.90 1.51 -20.62
N LEU A 110 7.11 0.91 -21.53
CA LEU A 110 7.66 0.17 -22.68
C LEU A 110 7.37 0.81 -24.03
N PHE A 111 6.15 1.33 -24.26
CA PHE A 111 5.76 1.82 -25.58
C PHE A 111 6.22 3.25 -25.85
N VAL A 112 6.36 4.08 -24.81
CA VAL A 112 6.87 5.45 -24.95
C VAL A 112 8.39 5.43 -25.01
N LYS A 113 8.96 5.38 -26.24
CA LYS A 113 10.41 5.35 -26.48
C LYS A 113 11.14 6.63 -26.03
N ASN A 114 10.45 7.77 -26.06
CA ASN A 114 11.02 9.04 -25.63
C ASN A 114 11.02 9.14 -24.10
N LYS A 115 12.21 9.04 -23.48
CA LYS A 115 12.37 9.09 -22.02
C LYS A 115 11.82 10.38 -21.40
N THR A 116 11.96 11.52 -22.09
CA THR A 116 11.41 12.80 -21.62
C THR A 116 9.90 12.75 -21.56
N LEU A 117 9.26 12.20 -22.61
CA LEU A 117 7.80 12.06 -22.65
C LEU A 117 7.30 11.05 -21.60
N SER A 118 7.98 9.91 -21.44
CA SER A 118 7.66 8.92 -20.41
C SER A 118 7.71 9.53 -19.01
N THR A 119 8.80 10.26 -18.70
CA THR A 119 8.95 10.98 -17.43
C THR A 119 7.86 12.04 -17.25
N ALA A 120 7.57 12.82 -18.31
CA ALA A 120 6.50 13.84 -18.26
C ALA A 120 5.12 13.23 -17.98
N LEU A 121 4.80 12.08 -18.59
CA LEU A 121 3.55 11.36 -18.32
C LEU A 121 3.48 10.86 -16.87
N LEU A 122 4.57 10.33 -16.33
CA LEU A 122 4.62 9.90 -14.92
C LEU A 122 4.45 11.10 -13.97
N VAL A 123 5.13 12.23 -14.26
CA VAL A 123 4.96 13.47 -13.49
C VAL A 123 3.51 13.96 -13.58
N LEU A 124 2.90 13.91 -14.76
CA LEU A 124 1.49 14.29 -14.95
C LEU A 124 0.54 13.45 -14.09
N CYS A 125 0.83 12.15 -13.92
CA CYS A 125 0.06 11.28 -13.03
C CYS A 125 0.17 11.70 -11.55
N VAL A 126 1.30 12.33 -11.15
CA VAL A 126 1.55 12.75 -9.77
C VAL A 126 1.00 14.17 -9.50
N ILE A 127 0.85 15.03 -10.51
CA ILE A 127 0.36 16.40 -10.36
C ILE A 127 -0.92 16.51 -9.52
N PRO A 128 -1.95 15.64 -9.68
CA PRO A 128 -3.16 15.71 -8.86
C PRO A 128 -2.90 15.61 -7.35
N PHE A 129 -1.75 15.08 -6.92
CA PHE A 129 -1.42 15.00 -5.49
C PHE A 129 -1.09 16.35 -4.84
N TRP A 130 -0.78 17.39 -5.61
CA TRP A 130 -0.65 18.76 -5.09
C TRP A 130 -1.98 19.40 -4.74
N THR A 131 -3.10 18.83 -5.19
CA THR A 131 -4.42 19.26 -4.75
C THR A 131 -4.83 18.54 -3.46
N SER A 132 -5.69 19.17 -2.66
CA SER A 132 -6.19 18.54 -1.45
C SER A 132 -6.89 17.20 -1.76
N PHE A 133 -6.63 16.20 -0.93
CA PHE A 133 -7.27 14.89 -1.02
C PHE A 133 -8.80 15.00 -0.98
N LEU A 134 -9.34 15.79 -0.04
CA LEU A 134 -10.79 16.00 0.10
C LEU A 134 -11.40 16.65 -1.14
N ILE A 135 -10.73 17.63 -1.76
CA ILE A 135 -11.21 18.26 -2.98
C ILE A 135 -11.32 17.23 -4.10
N ARG A 136 -10.32 16.37 -4.27
CA ARG A 136 -10.34 15.29 -5.27
C ARG A 136 -11.50 14.31 -5.05
N VAL A 137 -11.75 13.92 -3.81
CA VAL A 137 -12.86 13.03 -3.46
C VAL A 137 -14.19 13.71 -3.75
N LEU A 138 -14.36 14.95 -3.30
CA LEU A 138 -15.60 15.70 -3.47
C LEU A 138 -15.91 16.03 -4.94
N ALA A 139 -14.89 16.17 -5.78
CA ALA A 139 -15.05 16.40 -7.22
C ALA A 139 -15.80 15.24 -7.94
N TRP A 140 -15.84 14.05 -7.37
CA TRP A 140 -16.64 12.95 -7.90
C TRP A 140 -18.14 13.13 -7.72
N ARG A 141 -18.60 13.92 -6.72
CA ARG A 141 -20.04 14.15 -6.50
C ARG A 141 -20.75 14.79 -7.71
N PRO A 142 -20.28 15.92 -8.28
CA PRO A 142 -20.90 16.49 -9.48
C PRO A 142 -20.71 15.61 -10.72
N MET A 143 -19.74 14.69 -10.73
CA MET A 143 -19.57 13.76 -11.85
C MET A 143 -20.52 12.57 -11.81
N LEU A 144 -20.70 11.99 -10.61
CA LEU A 144 -21.48 10.76 -10.40
C LEU A 144 -22.96 11.04 -10.02
N GLY A 145 -23.33 12.30 -9.77
CA GLY A 145 -24.69 12.68 -9.40
C GLY A 145 -25.74 12.32 -10.47
N LYS A 146 -27.01 12.33 -10.08
CA LYS A 146 -28.14 12.08 -10.99
C LYS A 146 -28.10 13.00 -12.23
N GLU A 147 -27.83 14.26 -12.02
CA GLU A 147 -27.63 15.30 -13.06
C GLU A 147 -26.13 15.48 -13.37
N GLY A 148 -25.31 14.51 -13.04
CA GLY A 148 -23.86 14.59 -13.18
C GLY A 148 -23.39 14.40 -14.61
N ALA A 149 -22.14 14.81 -14.86
CA ALA A 149 -21.55 14.79 -16.19
C ALA A 149 -21.59 13.38 -16.82
N ILE A 150 -21.39 12.32 -16.04
CA ILE A 150 -21.41 10.94 -16.57
C ILE A 150 -22.81 10.58 -17.04
N ASN A 151 -23.85 10.81 -16.25
CA ASN A 151 -25.23 10.55 -16.66
C ASN A 151 -25.63 11.40 -17.89
N MET A 152 -25.27 12.68 -17.93
CA MET A 152 -25.53 13.54 -19.08
C MET A 152 -24.87 13.03 -20.35
N ILE A 153 -23.61 12.59 -20.28
CA ILE A 153 -22.90 12.03 -21.45
C ILE A 153 -23.59 10.75 -21.89
N LEU A 154 -23.86 9.81 -20.98
CA LEU A 154 -24.47 8.52 -21.29
C LEU A 154 -25.87 8.66 -21.92
N MET A 155 -26.68 9.61 -21.45
CA MET A 155 -27.97 9.96 -22.06
C MET A 155 -27.81 10.58 -23.45
N LYS A 156 -26.83 11.51 -23.59
CA LYS A 156 -26.59 12.19 -24.88
C LYS A 156 -26.15 11.26 -26.00
N ILE A 157 -25.35 10.22 -25.66
CA ILE A 157 -24.92 9.21 -26.63
C ILE A 157 -25.95 8.07 -26.80
N GLY A 158 -27.09 8.15 -26.10
CA GLY A 158 -28.20 7.19 -26.24
C GLY A 158 -27.98 5.83 -25.57
N LEU A 159 -26.97 5.70 -24.72
CA LEU A 159 -26.69 4.45 -23.99
C LEU A 159 -27.69 4.18 -22.87
N ILE A 160 -28.25 5.23 -22.27
CA ILE A 160 -29.27 5.16 -21.23
C ILE A 160 -30.41 6.12 -21.53
N THR A 161 -31.63 5.74 -21.15
CA THR A 161 -32.83 6.58 -21.30
C THR A 161 -33.19 7.35 -20.03
N GLN A 162 -32.69 6.89 -18.88
CA GLN A 162 -32.89 7.51 -17.57
C GLN A 162 -31.56 7.58 -16.81
N PRO A 163 -31.34 8.59 -15.96
CA PRO A 163 -30.10 8.71 -15.20
C PRO A 163 -29.95 7.55 -14.21
N ILE A 164 -28.73 7.04 -14.11
CA ILE A 164 -28.37 5.97 -13.18
C ILE A 164 -28.19 6.58 -11.80
N GLU A 165 -29.15 6.37 -10.90
CA GLU A 165 -29.11 6.92 -9.53
C GLU A 165 -28.08 6.23 -8.62
N VAL A 166 -27.74 4.98 -8.95
CA VAL A 166 -26.80 4.16 -8.16
C VAL A 166 -25.33 4.56 -8.37
N LEU A 167 -25.01 5.47 -9.29
CA LEU A 167 -23.64 5.93 -9.52
C LEU A 167 -23.09 6.72 -8.32
N LEU A 168 -23.89 7.51 -7.62
CA LEU A 168 -23.51 8.24 -6.42
C LEU A 168 -24.21 7.63 -5.20
N PHE A 169 -23.63 7.81 -4.02
CA PHE A 169 -24.10 7.26 -2.74
C PHE A 169 -24.27 5.74 -2.74
N SER A 170 -23.26 5.07 -3.28
CA SER A 170 -23.20 3.61 -3.39
C SER A 170 -21.79 3.09 -3.11
N GLU A 171 -21.65 1.78 -3.02
CA GLU A 171 -20.36 1.12 -2.96
C GLU A 171 -19.54 1.34 -4.24
N LEU A 172 -20.23 1.39 -5.40
CA LEU A 172 -19.60 1.62 -6.69
C LEU A 172 -18.89 2.97 -6.75
N SER A 173 -19.52 4.05 -6.23
CA SER A 173 -18.90 5.37 -6.18
C SER A 173 -17.63 5.40 -5.33
N VAL A 174 -17.61 4.65 -4.22
CA VAL A 174 -16.43 4.51 -3.36
C VAL A 174 -15.31 3.80 -4.10
N ILE A 175 -15.63 2.68 -4.76
CA ILE A 175 -14.65 1.90 -5.54
C ILE A 175 -14.07 2.73 -6.67
N ILE A 176 -14.89 3.44 -7.44
CA ILE A 176 -14.44 4.31 -8.53
C ILE A 176 -13.52 5.41 -7.99
N GLY A 177 -13.95 6.13 -6.94
CA GLY A 177 -13.17 7.20 -6.32
C GLY A 177 -11.82 6.71 -5.80
N MET A 178 -11.81 5.60 -5.04
CA MET A 178 -10.57 5.00 -4.52
C MET A 178 -9.66 4.49 -5.66
N THR A 179 -10.22 3.82 -6.66
CA THR A 179 -9.44 3.30 -7.80
C THR A 179 -8.73 4.44 -8.53
N GLN A 180 -9.43 5.54 -8.83
CA GLN A 180 -8.83 6.69 -9.50
C GLN A 180 -7.73 7.35 -8.65
N ILE A 181 -7.99 7.55 -7.35
CA ILE A 181 -7.04 8.22 -6.45
C ILE A 181 -5.78 7.39 -6.27
N TYR A 182 -5.91 6.07 -6.10
CA TYR A 182 -4.79 5.19 -5.75
C TYR A 182 -4.13 4.51 -6.96
N CYS A 183 -4.70 4.62 -8.17
CA CYS A 183 -4.15 4.03 -9.38
C CYS A 183 -2.70 4.48 -9.66
N VAL A 184 -2.34 5.72 -9.35
CA VAL A 184 -1.00 6.26 -9.57
C VAL A 184 0.07 5.50 -8.76
N PHE A 185 -0.28 5.02 -7.55
CA PHE A 185 0.63 4.22 -6.73
C PHE A 185 0.87 2.82 -7.31
N MET A 186 -0.02 2.34 -8.18
CA MET A 186 0.18 1.12 -8.96
C MET A 186 1.01 1.41 -10.21
N VAL A 187 0.70 2.49 -10.95
CA VAL A 187 1.36 2.86 -12.21
C VAL A 187 2.84 3.15 -12.02
N GLY A 188 3.21 3.95 -11.02
CA GLY A 188 4.58 4.42 -10.82
C GLY A 188 5.62 3.29 -10.68
N PRO A 189 5.50 2.42 -9.67
CA PRO A 189 6.43 1.31 -9.47
C PRO A 189 6.49 0.34 -10.66
N ILE A 190 5.35 0.02 -11.27
CA ILE A 190 5.29 -0.88 -12.43
C ILE A 190 6.00 -0.25 -13.63
N ALA A 191 5.70 1.02 -13.96
CA ALA A 191 6.33 1.72 -15.07
C ALA A 191 7.84 1.87 -14.87
N PHE A 192 8.28 2.09 -13.63
CA PHE A 192 9.71 2.14 -13.30
C PHE A 192 10.41 0.81 -13.58
N MET A 193 9.82 -0.32 -13.18
CA MET A 193 10.38 -1.65 -13.45
C MET A 193 10.37 -1.98 -14.95
N LEU A 194 9.27 -1.67 -15.64
CA LEU A 194 9.14 -1.87 -17.08
C LEU A 194 10.15 -1.04 -17.87
N GLY A 195 10.44 0.19 -17.47
CA GLY A 195 11.42 1.06 -18.10
C GLY A 195 12.88 0.59 -17.95
N ARG A 196 13.15 -0.41 -17.09
CA ARG A 196 14.47 -1.04 -16.91
C ARG A 196 14.67 -2.26 -17.82
N ILE A 197 13.62 -2.75 -18.47
CA ILE A 197 13.72 -3.88 -19.38
C ILE A 197 14.45 -3.41 -20.64
N ASP A 198 15.58 -4.06 -20.93
CA ASP A 198 16.34 -3.77 -22.16
C ASP A 198 15.51 -4.20 -23.40
N GLY A 199 15.34 -3.28 -24.35
CA GLY A 199 14.64 -3.55 -25.60
C GLY A 199 15.24 -4.71 -26.39
N SER A 200 16.55 -4.91 -26.30
CA SER A 200 17.27 -6.02 -26.95
C SER A 200 16.76 -7.40 -26.53
N VAL A 201 16.32 -7.55 -25.27
CA VAL A 201 15.73 -8.82 -24.79
C VAL A 201 14.40 -9.10 -25.47
N ILE A 202 13.60 -8.07 -25.69
CA ILE A 202 12.30 -8.19 -26.38
C ILE A 202 12.53 -8.47 -27.87
N GLU A 203 13.48 -7.76 -28.49
CA GLU A 203 13.85 -7.96 -29.91
C GLU A 203 14.38 -9.37 -30.15
N ALA A 204 15.30 -9.86 -29.31
CA ALA A 204 15.81 -11.23 -29.41
C ALA A 204 14.72 -12.30 -29.28
N ALA A 205 13.73 -12.08 -28.41
CA ALA A 205 12.59 -12.98 -28.27
C ALA A 205 11.70 -12.96 -29.54
N GLN A 206 11.53 -11.79 -30.16
CA GLN A 206 10.80 -11.66 -31.44
C GLN A 206 11.52 -12.36 -32.57
N ASP A 207 12.84 -12.23 -32.67
CA ASP A 207 13.68 -12.91 -33.67
C ASP A 207 13.60 -14.44 -33.56
N LEU A 208 13.40 -14.96 -32.34
CA LEU A 208 13.11 -16.36 -32.04
C LEU A 208 11.66 -16.78 -32.33
N GLY A 209 10.83 -15.88 -32.91
CA GLY A 209 9.44 -16.15 -33.31
C GLY A 209 8.45 -16.08 -32.10
N ALA A 210 8.81 -15.47 -30.98
CA ALA A 210 7.88 -15.33 -29.88
C ALA A 210 6.84 -14.23 -30.17
N GLY A 211 5.55 -14.58 -30.14
CA GLY A 211 4.46 -13.63 -30.25
C GLY A 211 4.28 -12.79 -28.98
N PHE A 212 3.53 -11.67 -29.06
CA PHE A 212 3.31 -10.71 -27.97
C PHE A 212 2.90 -11.38 -26.64
N TRP A 213 1.95 -12.30 -26.63
CA TRP A 213 1.48 -12.96 -25.41
C TRP A 213 2.55 -13.84 -24.75
N ARG A 214 3.43 -14.45 -25.57
CA ARG A 214 4.55 -15.23 -25.05
C ARG A 214 5.56 -14.31 -24.39
N ILE A 215 5.97 -13.24 -25.07
CA ILE A 215 6.87 -12.21 -24.51
C ILE A 215 6.29 -11.61 -23.23
N PHE A 216 5.01 -11.25 -23.25
CA PHE A 216 4.33 -10.69 -22.08
C PHE A 216 4.41 -11.62 -20.87
N ARG A 217 4.05 -12.91 -21.03
CA ARG A 217 4.00 -13.86 -19.90
C ARG A 217 5.37 -14.34 -19.45
N THR A 218 6.37 -14.40 -20.32
CA THR A 218 7.68 -14.99 -20.01
C THR A 218 8.75 -13.95 -19.69
N ILE A 219 8.59 -12.71 -20.14
CA ILE A 219 9.58 -11.64 -19.97
C ILE A 219 8.99 -10.46 -19.21
N ILE A 220 7.95 -9.82 -19.78
CA ILE A 220 7.45 -8.54 -19.28
C ILE A 220 6.81 -8.71 -17.89
N LEU A 221 5.89 -9.66 -17.76
CA LEU A 221 5.16 -9.88 -16.50
C LEU A 221 6.10 -10.30 -15.35
N PRO A 222 7.00 -11.29 -15.48
CA PRO A 222 7.92 -11.66 -14.43
C PRO A 222 8.85 -10.52 -14.01
N LEU A 223 9.45 -9.81 -14.98
CA LEU A 223 10.36 -8.70 -14.70
C LEU A 223 9.66 -7.47 -14.09
N SER A 224 8.35 -7.31 -14.32
CA SER A 224 7.56 -6.24 -13.71
C SER A 224 6.95 -6.61 -12.34
N MET A 225 6.98 -7.89 -11.93
CA MET A 225 6.37 -8.36 -10.68
C MET A 225 6.84 -7.62 -9.43
N PRO A 226 8.13 -7.26 -9.25
CA PRO A 226 8.54 -6.45 -8.11
C PRO A 226 7.81 -5.10 -8.07
N GLY A 227 7.63 -4.45 -9.23
CA GLY A 227 6.84 -3.22 -9.35
C GLY A 227 5.38 -3.41 -9.00
N VAL A 228 4.77 -4.53 -9.44
CA VAL A 228 3.38 -4.89 -9.08
C VAL A 228 3.23 -5.06 -7.57
N VAL A 229 4.16 -5.78 -6.92
CA VAL A 229 4.09 -6.00 -5.47
C VAL A 229 4.28 -4.70 -4.68
N VAL A 230 5.25 -3.87 -5.07
CA VAL A 230 5.44 -2.55 -4.43
C VAL A 230 4.19 -1.68 -4.61
N GLY A 231 3.64 -1.60 -5.82
CA GLY A 231 2.39 -0.88 -6.09
C GLY A 231 1.22 -1.44 -5.28
N ALA A 232 1.08 -2.77 -5.21
CA ALA A 232 0.04 -3.44 -4.44
C ALA A 232 0.15 -3.15 -2.93
N ILE A 233 1.37 -3.09 -2.37
CA ILE A 233 1.61 -2.70 -0.98
C ILE A 233 1.16 -1.26 -0.74
N PHE A 234 1.55 -0.31 -1.59
CA PHE A 234 1.12 1.08 -1.45
C PHE A 234 -0.40 1.23 -1.51
N VAL A 235 -1.04 0.63 -2.53
CA VAL A 235 -2.51 0.65 -2.66
C VAL A 235 -3.17 0.03 -1.44
N SER A 236 -2.68 -1.11 -0.95
CA SER A 236 -3.26 -1.80 0.21
C SER A 236 -3.18 -0.97 1.48
N VAL A 237 -2.03 -0.37 1.78
CA VAL A 237 -1.84 0.49 2.95
C VAL A 237 -2.78 1.70 2.89
N MET A 238 -2.91 2.33 1.71
CA MET A 238 -3.77 3.49 1.52
C MET A 238 -5.25 3.15 1.64
N VAL A 239 -5.70 2.06 0.99
CA VAL A 239 -7.12 1.66 0.98
C VAL A 239 -7.59 1.11 2.32
N LEU A 240 -6.78 0.31 3.01
CA LEU A 240 -7.15 -0.23 4.32
C LEU A 240 -7.31 0.86 5.39
N GLY A 241 -6.50 1.92 5.32
CA GLY A 241 -6.61 3.08 6.22
C GLY A 241 -7.68 4.12 5.81
N GLU A 242 -8.42 3.87 4.71
CA GLU A 242 -9.30 4.86 4.11
C GLU A 242 -10.64 4.97 4.86
N PHE A 243 -11.10 6.21 5.05
CA PHE A 243 -12.42 6.52 5.60
C PHE A 243 -13.10 7.72 4.93
N ALA A 244 -12.31 8.66 4.40
CA ALA A 244 -12.84 9.93 3.92
C ALA A 244 -13.58 9.77 2.59
N THR A 245 -13.10 8.92 1.67
CA THR A 245 -13.77 8.62 0.41
C THR A 245 -15.10 7.93 0.66
N SER A 246 -15.12 6.94 1.57
CA SER A 246 -16.36 6.27 1.99
C SER A 246 -17.33 7.26 2.62
N ALA A 247 -16.91 8.11 3.56
CA ALA A 247 -17.75 9.13 4.18
C ALA A 247 -18.34 10.11 3.17
N ALA A 248 -17.54 10.50 2.15
CA ALA A 248 -17.96 11.48 1.15
C ALA A 248 -18.86 10.90 0.06
N LEU A 249 -18.59 9.69 -0.44
CA LEU A 249 -19.24 9.16 -1.64
C LEU A 249 -20.28 8.08 -1.37
N SER A 250 -20.25 7.39 -0.21
CA SER A 250 -21.16 6.27 0.04
C SER A 250 -22.56 6.67 0.48
N GLY A 251 -22.79 7.92 0.89
CA GLY A 251 -24.04 8.32 1.50
C GLY A 251 -24.36 7.53 2.78
N ARG A 252 -23.33 7.14 3.55
CA ARG A 252 -23.41 6.28 4.76
C ARG A 252 -23.84 4.82 4.51
N LYS A 253 -23.91 4.38 3.25
CA LYS A 253 -24.25 2.98 2.92
C LYS A 253 -23.08 2.03 3.06
N VAL A 254 -21.86 2.54 2.99
CA VAL A 254 -20.62 1.75 3.14
C VAL A 254 -19.93 2.17 4.42
N ASN A 255 -19.82 1.23 5.34
CA ASN A 255 -19.19 1.46 6.63
C ASN A 255 -17.87 0.68 6.68
N LEU A 256 -16.76 1.39 6.51
CA LEU A 256 -15.41 0.83 6.62
C LEU A 256 -14.95 0.86 8.08
N LEU A 257 -13.97 0.05 8.40
CA LEU A 257 -13.38 0.02 9.74
C LEU A 257 -12.79 1.39 10.13
N GLY A 258 -12.19 2.12 9.16
CA GLY A 258 -11.74 3.50 9.36
C GLY A 258 -12.87 4.46 9.76
N ASN A 259 -14.08 4.30 9.19
CA ASN A 259 -15.25 5.11 9.56
C ASN A 259 -15.68 4.82 11.01
N ILE A 260 -15.62 3.56 11.43
CA ILE A 260 -15.90 3.16 12.81
C ILE A 260 -14.91 3.84 13.77
N ILE A 261 -13.61 3.80 13.47
CA ILE A 261 -12.59 4.46 14.29
C ILE A 261 -12.93 5.94 14.48
N VAL A 262 -13.18 6.67 13.39
CA VAL A 262 -13.53 8.10 13.44
C VAL A 262 -14.81 8.35 14.25
N THR A 263 -15.83 7.51 14.09
CA THR A 263 -17.10 7.63 14.82
C THR A 263 -16.92 7.37 16.31
N GLN A 264 -16.14 6.35 16.68
CA GLN A 264 -15.89 6.02 18.09
C GLN A 264 -15.03 7.10 18.77
N VAL A 265 -14.01 7.63 18.09
CA VAL A 265 -13.22 8.78 18.57
C VAL A 265 -14.13 10.00 18.77
N GLY A 266 -14.98 10.32 17.79
CA GLY A 266 -15.93 11.44 17.90
C GLY A 266 -16.96 11.27 19.02
N SER A 267 -17.24 10.03 19.42
CA SER A 267 -18.12 9.70 20.55
C SER A 267 -17.36 9.52 21.87
N LEU A 268 -16.07 9.86 21.92
CA LEU A 268 -15.16 9.72 23.08
C LEU A 268 -15.01 8.27 23.59
N LYS A 269 -15.28 7.28 22.72
CA LYS A 269 -15.15 5.86 23.03
C LYS A 269 -13.78 5.34 22.59
N TRP A 270 -12.75 5.82 23.27
CA TRP A 270 -11.35 5.62 22.90
C TRP A 270 -10.91 4.15 22.92
N ALA A 271 -11.37 3.35 23.89
CA ALA A 271 -11.00 1.94 23.97
C ALA A 271 -11.54 1.14 22.78
N PHE A 272 -12.77 1.40 22.35
CA PHE A 272 -13.36 0.78 21.15
C PHE A 272 -12.65 1.24 19.86
N ALA A 273 -12.34 2.54 19.76
CA ALA A 273 -11.56 3.06 18.64
C ALA A 273 -10.17 2.41 18.58
N ALA A 274 -9.54 2.23 19.74
CA ALA A 274 -8.22 1.60 19.86
C ALA A 274 -8.25 0.12 19.42
N VAL A 275 -9.27 -0.66 19.83
CA VAL A 275 -9.43 -2.05 19.36
C VAL A 275 -9.56 -2.10 17.84
N ALA A 276 -10.44 -1.28 17.25
CA ALA A 276 -10.60 -1.23 15.80
C ALA A 276 -9.30 -0.83 15.09
N GLY A 277 -8.54 0.12 15.65
CA GLY A 277 -7.24 0.55 15.15
C GLY A 277 -6.18 -0.56 15.21
N VAL A 278 -6.12 -1.31 16.32
CA VAL A 278 -5.20 -2.46 16.46
C VAL A 278 -5.54 -3.56 15.46
N VAL A 279 -6.82 -3.91 15.31
CA VAL A 279 -7.27 -4.91 14.33
C VAL A 279 -6.89 -4.49 12.92
N LEU A 280 -7.11 -3.22 12.56
CA LEU A 280 -6.74 -2.67 11.26
C LEU A 280 -5.22 -2.70 11.03
N THR A 281 -4.43 -2.37 12.05
CA THR A 281 -2.96 -2.40 11.99
C THR A 281 -2.44 -3.82 11.80
N ILE A 282 -3.01 -4.80 12.51
CA ILE A 282 -2.67 -6.22 12.36
C ILE A 282 -3.03 -6.70 10.95
N LEU A 283 -4.24 -6.37 10.45
CA LEU A 283 -4.67 -6.72 9.09
C LEU A 283 -3.70 -6.14 8.05
N MET A 284 -3.36 -4.85 8.16
CA MET A 284 -2.44 -4.18 7.25
C MET A 284 -1.05 -4.84 7.29
N GLY A 285 -0.51 -5.11 8.49
CA GLY A 285 0.76 -5.80 8.66
C GLY A 285 0.77 -7.20 8.07
N ALA A 286 -0.33 -7.96 8.25
CA ALA A 286 -0.48 -9.30 7.67
C ALA A 286 -0.52 -9.26 6.13
N VAL A 287 -1.25 -8.32 5.55
CA VAL A 287 -1.34 -8.12 4.10
C VAL A 287 0.04 -7.75 3.52
N VAL A 288 0.73 -6.79 4.12
CA VAL A 288 2.08 -6.39 3.67
C VAL A 288 3.05 -7.56 3.79
N ALA A 289 3.05 -8.27 4.92
CA ALA A 289 3.91 -9.43 5.11
C ALA A 289 3.63 -10.56 4.11
N ALA A 290 2.35 -10.80 3.78
CA ALA A 290 1.97 -11.77 2.76
C ALA A 290 2.46 -11.36 1.36
N MET A 291 2.33 -10.08 0.99
CA MET A 291 2.80 -9.56 -0.29
C MET A 291 4.33 -9.63 -0.42
N LEU A 292 5.05 -9.31 0.65
CA LEU A 292 6.52 -9.40 0.66
C LEU A 292 7.05 -10.82 0.53
N ARG A 293 6.26 -11.85 0.91
CA ARG A 293 6.63 -13.26 0.71
C ARG A 293 6.48 -13.73 -0.74
N VAL A 294 5.62 -13.08 -1.52
CA VAL A 294 5.36 -13.46 -2.93
C VAL A 294 6.55 -13.10 -3.82
N VAL A 295 7.28 -12.04 -3.49
CA VAL A 295 8.45 -11.59 -4.25
C VAL A 295 9.65 -11.56 -3.33
N ASP A 296 10.68 -12.34 -3.66
CA ASP A 296 11.97 -12.32 -2.99
C ASP A 296 12.75 -11.08 -3.45
N LEU A 297 12.36 -9.91 -2.89
CA LEU A 297 12.95 -8.60 -3.26
C LEU A 297 14.48 -8.56 -3.11
N ARG A 298 15.08 -9.50 -2.38
CA ARG A 298 16.55 -9.58 -2.20
C ARG A 298 17.29 -10.11 -3.42
N LYS A 299 16.60 -10.80 -4.33
CA LYS A 299 17.23 -11.38 -5.53
C LYS A 299 17.15 -10.47 -6.75
N GLU A 300 16.37 -9.38 -6.68
CA GLU A 300 16.07 -8.54 -7.83
C GLU A 300 16.47 -7.06 -7.67
N LEU A 301 17.01 -6.68 -6.50
CA LEU A 301 17.68 -5.39 -6.23
C LEU A 301 19.20 -5.53 -6.28
#